data_b9d2164af71717cea51ffe3ec13b05de
#
_entry.id   b9d2164af71717cea51ffe3ec13b05de
#
_cell.length_a   1.000
_cell.length_b   1.000
_cell.length_c   1.000
_cell.angle_alpha   90.00
_cell.angle_beta   90.00
_cell.angle_gamma   90.00
#
_symmetry.space_group_name_H-M   'P 1'
#
loop_
_entity.id
_entity.type
_entity.pdbx_description
1 polymer ?
#
loop_
_entity_poly.entity_id
_entity_poly.type
_entity_poly.pdbx_seq_one_letter_code
_entity_poly.pdbx_strand_id
1 'polypeptide(L)'
;MEQVKLSQSLEDYLEMVHMLRLANGIARVRDIAAALKVKMPSVAKAVIELKKLGLVTQEPYSGIELTSEGALVASQILNRHILLKSFLIKLGVSEAIADKDACCMEHILSAETLEKIEEFVNTPNTGATAKKSNAAKSKKK
;
A
#
# COMPACT_ATOMS: atom_id res chain seq x y z
N MET A 1 -18.94 -2.28 14.57
CA MET A 1 -18.87 -2.58 13.13
C MET A 1 -17.64 -3.41 12.84
N GLU A 2 -17.87 -4.57 12.29
CA GLU A 2 -16.79 -5.44 11.92
C GLU A 2 -16.06 -4.87 10.69
N GLN A 3 -14.78 -4.69 10.84
CA GLN A 3 -13.95 -4.35 9.69
C GLN A 3 -13.82 -5.60 8.83
N VAL A 4 -14.17 -5.47 7.57
CA VAL A 4 -13.99 -6.57 6.63
C VAL A 4 -12.49 -6.81 6.48
N LYS A 5 -12.05 -7.98 6.91
CA LYS A 5 -10.63 -8.34 6.80
C LYS A 5 -10.39 -8.95 5.43
N LEU A 6 -9.71 -8.21 4.58
CA LEU A 6 -9.37 -8.69 3.26
C LEU A 6 -8.10 -9.54 3.29
N SER A 7 -8.01 -10.49 2.37
CA SER A 7 -6.74 -11.19 2.14
C SER A 7 -5.73 -10.22 1.54
N GLN A 8 -4.46 -10.53 1.68
CA GLN A 8 -3.39 -9.72 1.08
C GLN A 8 -3.63 -9.52 -0.41
N SER A 9 -4.03 -10.58 -1.10
CA SER A 9 -4.29 -10.54 -2.54
C SER A 9 -5.41 -9.55 -2.88
N LEU A 10 -6.52 -9.59 -2.15
CA LEU A 10 -7.63 -8.67 -2.39
C LEU A 10 -7.25 -7.23 -2.06
N GLU A 11 -6.43 -7.02 -1.03
CA GLU A 11 -5.91 -5.69 -0.71
C GLU A 11 -5.06 -5.16 -1.86
N ASP A 12 -4.20 -6.00 -2.44
CA ASP A 12 -3.38 -5.62 -3.59
C ASP A 12 -4.25 -5.21 -4.79
N TYR A 13 -5.29 -5.97 -5.08
CA TYR A 13 -6.19 -5.65 -6.20
C TYR A 13 -6.93 -4.34 -5.95
N LEU A 14 -7.43 -4.15 -4.73
CA LEU A 14 -8.16 -2.93 -4.39
C LEU A 14 -7.26 -1.70 -4.46
N GLU A 15 -6.06 -1.81 -3.93
CA GLU A 15 -5.07 -0.74 -4.00
C GLU A 15 -4.74 -0.38 -5.45
N MET A 16 -4.57 -1.40 -6.30
CA MET A 16 -4.24 -1.18 -7.70
C MET A 16 -5.38 -0.49 -8.45
N VAL A 17 -6.63 -0.83 -8.14
CA VAL A 17 -7.78 -0.11 -8.70
C VAL A 17 -7.69 1.38 -8.34
N HIS A 18 -7.41 1.67 -7.08
CA HIS A 18 -7.29 3.04 -6.59
C HIS A 18 -6.16 3.78 -7.31
N MET A 19 -4.99 3.17 -7.39
CA MET A 19 -3.81 3.78 -8.02
C MET A 19 -4.02 4.05 -9.51
N LEU A 20 -4.62 3.11 -10.23
CA LEU A 20 -4.88 3.28 -11.66
C LEU A 20 -5.92 4.37 -11.90
N ARG A 21 -6.93 4.48 -11.04
CA ARG A 21 -7.91 5.55 -11.18
C ARG A 21 -7.29 6.92 -10.90
N LEU A 22 -6.39 7.00 -9.94
CA LEU A 22 -5.68 8.26 -9.67
C LEU A 22 -4.76 8.65 -10.82
N ALA A 23 -4.10 7.68 -11.44
CA ALA A 23 -3.13 7.93 -12.51
C ALA A 23 -3.82 8.16 -13.87
N ASN A 24 -4.81 7.34 -14.20
CA ASN A 24 -5.39 7.30 -15.54
C ASN A 24 -6.88 7.62 -15.61
N GLY A 25 -7.51 7.81 -14.46
CA GLY A 25 -8.95 8.05 -14.38
C GLY A 25 -9.83 6.82 -14.55
N ILE A 26 -9.22 5.68 -14.94
CA ILE A 26 -9.96 4.44 -15.16
C ILE A 26 -9.08 3.25 -14.77
N ALA A 27 -9.70 2.20 -14.22
CA ALA A 27 -9.03 0.95 -13.91
C ALA A 27 -9.70 -0.17 -14.70
N ARG A 28 -8.93 -0.85 -15.53
CA ARG A 28 -9.42 -1.97 -16.35
C ARG A 28 -8.74 -3.26 -15.91
N VAL A 29 -9.45 -4.37 -16.11
CA VAL A 29 -8.94 -5.70 -15.78
C VAL A 29 -7.55 -5.94 -16.38
N ARG A 30 -7.36 -5.60 -17.65
CA ARG A 30 -6.07 -5.81 -18.34
C ARG A 30 -4.94 -4.97 -17.73
N ASP A 31 -5.25 -3.75 -17.30
CA ASP A 31 -4.24 -2.86 -16.73
C ASP A 31 -3.83 -3.31 -15.33
N ILE A 32 -4.79 -3.79 -14.56
CA ILE A 32 -4.53 -4.38 -13.25
C ILE A 32 -3.67 -5.64 -13.40
N ALA A 33 -4.02 -6.49 -14.35
CA ALA A 33 -3.28 -7.72 -14.61
C ALA A 33 -1.82 -7.41 -14.99
N ALA A 34 -1.62 -6.43 -15.87
CA ALA A 34 -0.28 -6.02 -16.27
C ALA A 34 0.52 -5.44 -15.09
N ALA A 35 -0.10 -4.57 -14.29
CA ALA A 35 0.55 -3.90 -13.17
C ALA A 35 0.97 -4.91 -12.08
N LEU A 36 0.11 -5.87 -11.77
CA LEU A 36 0.37 -6.87 -10.73
C LEU A 36 1.06 -8.13 -11.26
N LYS A 37 1.29 -8.20 -12.57
CA LYS A 37 1.93 -9.35 -13.23
C LYS A 37 1.18 -10.66 -12.97
N VAL A 38 -0.13 -10.59 -13.08
CA VAL A 38 -1.03 -11.75 -12.94
C VAL A 38 -1.87 -11.89 -14.21
N LYS A 39 -2.57 -13.00 -14.33
CA LYS A 39 -3.41 -13.26 -15.49
C LYS A 39 -4.78 -12.58 -15.32
N MET A 40 -5.39 -12.19 -16.44
CA MET A 40 -6.67 -11.49 -16.42
C MET A 40 -7.78 -12.29 -15.71
N PRO A 41 -7.89 -13.62 -15.85
CA PRO A 41 -8.89 -14.36 -15.09
C PRO A 41 -8.77 -14.23 -13.58
N SER A 42 -7.54 -14.11 -13.07
CA SER A 42 -7.30 -13.90 -11.63
C SER A 42 -7.85 -12.55 -11.18
N VAL A 43 -7.64 -11.51 -12.00
CA VAL A 43 -8.18 -10.18 -11.72
C VAL A 43 -9.71 -10.21 -11.75
N ALA A 44 -10.28 -10.83 -12.77
CA ALA A 44 -11.73 -10.92 -12.93
C ALA A 44 -12.37 -11.60 -11.71
N LYS A 45 -11.76 -12.67 -11.22
CA LYS A 45 -12.24 -13.38 -10.04
C LYS A 45 -12.17 -12.49 -8.80
N ALA A 46 -11.08 -11.77 -8.62
CA ALA A 46 -10.92 -10.85 -7.49
C ALA A 46 -11.95 -9.72 -7.53
N VAL A 47 -12.23 -9.18 -8.72
CA VAL A 47 -13.23 -8.14 -8.90
C VAL A 47 -14.61 -8.64 -8.47
N ILE A 48 -14.95 -9.88 -8.83
CA ILE A 48 -16.23 -10.47 -8.41
C ILE A 48 -16.33 -10.52 -6.89
N GLU A 49 -15.26 -10.93 -6.21
CA GLU A 49 -15.22 -10.97 -4.76
C GLU A 49 -15.33 -9.58 -4.14
N LEU A 50 -14.60 -8.62 -4.68
CA LEU A 50 -14.65 -7.23 -4.21
C LEU A 50 -16.04 -6.60 -4.41
N LYS A 51 -16.73 -6.97 -5.50
CA LYS A 51 -18.10 -6.54 -5.74
C LYS A 51 -19.04 -7.11 -4.67
N LYS A 52 -18.89 -8.38 -4.33
CA LYS A 52 -19.70 -9.02 -3.29
C LYS A 52 -19.50 -8.35 -1.93
N LEU A 53 -18.29 -7.88 -1.67
CA LEU A 53 -17.97 -7.17 -0.43
C LEU A 53 -18.42 -5.71 -0.44
N GLY A 54 -18.94 -5.23 -1.57
CA GLY A 54 -19.43 -3.85 -1.67
C GLY A 54 -18.32 -2.82 -1.80
N LEU A 55 -17.13 -3.23 -2.23
CA LEU A 55 -15.97 -2.34 -2.31
C LEU A 55 -15.74 -1.77 -3.70
N VAL A 56 -16.21 -2.47 -4.74
CA VAL A 56 -16.08 -1.98 -6.13
C VAL A 56 -17.38 -2.19 -6.89
N THR A 57 -17.53 -1.42 -7.97
CA THR A 57 -18.55 -1.64 -8.99
C THR A 57 -17.84 -1.77 -10.33
N GLN A 58 -18.51 -2.38 -11.29
CA GLN A 58 -17.96 -2.55 -12.62
C GLN A 58 -19.05 -2.29 -13.65
N GLU A 59 -18.89 -1.22 -14.41
CA GLU A 59 -19.79 -0.87 -15.51
C GLU A 59 -19.16 -1.27 -16.82
N PRO A 60 -19.96 -1.62 -17.85
CA PRO A 60 -19.43 -2.14 -19.11
C PRO A 60 -18.38 -1.26 -19.79
N TYR A 61 -18.49 0.04 -19.69
CA TYR A 61 -17.61 0.95 -20.43
C TYR A 61 -16.76 1.84 -19.56
N SER A 62 -17.01 1.90 -18.27
CA SER A 62 -16.29 2.81 -17.37
C SER A 62 -15.23 2.12 -16.52
N GLY A 63 -15.10 0.81 -16.68
CA GLY A 63 -14.14 0.03 -15.94
C GLY A 63 -14.57 -0.24 -14.49
N ILE A 64 -13.57 -0.49 -13.65
CA ILE A 64 -13.80 -0.81 -12.24
C ILE A 64 -13.73 0.48 -11.43
N GLU A 65 -14.74 0.73 -10.61
CA GLU A 65 -14.80 1.91 -9.76
C GLU A 65 -14.89 1.49 -8.30
N LEU A 66 -14.40 2.36 -7.41
CA LEU A 66 -14.49 2.15 -5.98
C LEU A 66 -15.83 2.68 -5.47
N THR A 67 -16.45 1.92 -4.57
CA THR A 67 -17.55 2.45 -3.77
C THR A 67 -16.97 3.38 -2.70
N SER A 68 -17.82 4.08 -1.95
CA SER A 68 -17.36 4.90 -0.83
C SER A 68 -16.55 4.08 0.17
N GLU A 69 -17.03 2.88 0.47
CA GLU A 69 -16.34 1.96 1.38
C GLU A 69 -15.03 1.48 0.78
N GLY A 70 -15.05 1.14 -0.52
CA GLY A 70 -13.85 0.72 -1.23
C GLY A 70 -12.77 1.80 -1.25
N ALA A 71 -13.18 3.05 -1.47
CA ALA A 71 -12.24 4.17 -1.46
C ALA A 71 -11.61 4.36 -0.08
N LEU A 72 -12.41 4.21 0.97
CA LEU A 72 -11.90 4.32 2.34
C LEU A 72 -10.88 3.23 2.65
N VAL A 73 -11.20 1.98 2.32
CA VAL A 73 -10.29 0.85 2.55
C VAL A 73 -9.01 1.00 1.72
N ALA A 74 -9.15 1.36 0.45
CA ALA A 74 -7.99 1.57 -0.43
C ALA A 74 -7.09 2.68 0.09
N SER A 75 -7.67 3.77 0.58
CA SER A 75 -6.91 4.88 1.16
C SER A 75 -6.13 4.44 2.40
N GLN A 76 -6.74 3.61 3.24
CA GLN A 76 -6.06 3.08 4.43
C GLN A 76 -4.87 2.21 4.05
N ILE A 77 -5.02 1.38 3.03
CA ILE A 77 -3.93 0.53 2.53
C ILE A 77 -2.80 1.40 2.00
N LEU A 78 -3.14 2.40 1.18
CA LEU A 78 -2.14 3.30 0.62
C LEU A 78 -1.43 4.10 1.71
N ASN A 79 -2.15 4.55 2.73
CA ASN A 79 -1.56 5.28 3.84
C ASN A 79 -0.57 4.40 4.62
N ARG A 80 -0.90 3.13 4.82
CA ARG A 80 0.04 2.19 5.43
C ARG A 80 1.30 2.05 4.61
N HIS A 81 1.15 1.94 3.28
CA HIS A 81 2.29 1.85 2.37
C HIS A 81 3.19 3.08 2.50
N ILE A 82 2.60 4.26 2.44
CA ILE A 82 3.34 5.52 2.53
C ILE A 82 4.07 5.63 3.87
N LEU A 83 3.39 5.29 4.95
CA LEU A 83 3.96 5.32 6.29
C LEU A 83 5.16 4.38 6.41
N LEU A 84 5.00 3.14 5.97
CA LEU A 84 6.06 2.14 6.06
C LEU A 84 7.25 2.48 5.17
N LYS A 85 6.98 3.00 3.98
CA LYS A 85 8.04 3.47 3.10
C LYS A 85 8.84 4.60 3.76
N SER A 86 8.14 5.57 4.35
CA SER A 86 8.78 6.68 5.06
C SER A 86 9.62 6.20 6.24
N PHE A 87 9.10 5.23 6.97
CA PHE A 87 9.81 4.63 8.09
C PHE A 87 11.13 3.98 7.64
N LEU A 88 11.07 3.20 6.56
CA LEU A 88 12.26 2.52 6.05
C LEU A 88 13.30 3.50 5.52
N ILE A 89 12.85 4.55 4.83
CA ILE A 89 13.74 5.61 4.35
C ILE A 89 14.39 6.33 5.53
N LYS A 90 13.64 6.58 6.60
CA LYS A 90 14.19 7.21 7.81
C LYS A 90 15.24 6.35 8.47
N LEU A 91 15.14 5.01 8.35
CA LEU A 91 16.16 4.08 8.83
C LEU A 91 17.41 4.07 7.93
N GLY A 92 17.34 4.61 6.74
CA GLY A 92 18.44 4.62 5.80
C GLY A 92 18.31 3.64 4.65
N VAL A 93 17.17 2.99 4.52
CA VAL A 93 16.90 2.07 3.41
C VAL A 93 16.70 2.89 2.13
N SER A 94 17.25 2.42 1.01
CA SER A 94 17.08 3.11 -0.28
C SER A 94 15.62 3.14 -0.69
N GLU A 95 15.26 4.14 -1.48
CA GLU A 95 13.86 4.35 -1.88
C GLU A 95 13.27 3.12 -2.59
N ALA A 96 14.01 2.54 -3.53
CA ALA A 96 13.53 1.39 -4.28
C ALA A 96 13.26 0.18 -3.38
N ILE A 97 14.16 -0.10 -2.44
CA ILE A 97 13.99 -1.21 -1.51
C ILE A 97 12.86 -0.90 -0.50
N ALA A 98 12.82 0.34 -0.01
CA ALA A 98 11.78 0.77 0.93
C ALA A 98 10.38 0.60 0.33
N ASP A 99 10.23 0.98 -0.93
CA ASP A 99 8.95 0.84 -1.62
C ASP A 99 8.52 -0.62 -1.74
N LYS A 100 9.47 -1.46 -2.13
CA LYS A 100 9.23 -2.90 -2.30
C LYS A 100 8.88 -3.58 -0.96
N ASP A 101 9.66 -3.30 0.07
CA ASP A 101 9.45 -3.91 1.38
C ASP A 101 8.17 -3.42 2.03
N ALA A 102 7.86 -2.13 1.90
CA ALA A 102 6.63 -1.56 2.41
C ALA A 102 5.39 -2.24 1.81
N CYS A 103 5.47 -2.56 0.53
CA CYS A 103 4.39 -3.24 -0.18
C CYS A 103 4.05 -4.60 0.46
N CYS A 104 5.04 -5.29 1.01
CA CYS A 104 4.83 -6.55 1.71
C CYS A 104 4.40 -6.33 3.17
N MET A 105 5.05 -5.38 3.83
CA MET A 105 4.84 -5.12 5.26
C MET A 105 3.43 -4.62 5.56
N GLU A 106 2.84 -3.84 4.67
CA GLU A 106 1.54 -3.21 4.92
C GLU A 106 0.41 -4.21 5.17
N HIS A 107 0.59 -5.46 4.76
CA HIS A 107 -0.44 -6.50 4.89
C HIS A 107 -0.30 -7.35 6.14
N ILE A 108 0.84 -7.29 6.82
CA ILE A 108 1.15 -8.23 7.90
C ILE A 108 1.30 -7.58 9.28
N LEU A 109 1.44 -6.27 9.34
CA LEU A 109 1.68 -5.59 10.62
C LEU A 109 0.37 -5.35 11.38
N SER A 110 0.46 -5.46 12.71
CA SER A 110 -0.67 -5.16 13.57
C SER A 110 -0.90 -3.64 13.66
N ALA A 111 -2.10 -3.27 14.11
CA ALA A 111 -2.44 -1.86 14.33
C ALA A 111 -1.50 -1.21 15.35
N GLU A 112 -1.14 -1.94 16.40
CA GLU A 112 -0.22 -1.43 17.43
C GLU A 112 1.15 -1.10 16.84
N THR A 113 1.69 -2.01 16.02
CA THR A 113 3.00 -1.78 15.38
C THR A 113 2.94 -0.57 14.45
N LEU A 114 1.87 -0.47 13.66
CA LEU A 114 1.71 0.67 12.75
C LEU A 114 1.63 1.99 13.50
N GLU A 115 0.91 2.02 14.63
CA GLU A 115 0.82 3.21 15.47
C GLU A 115 2.18 3.64 16.00
N LYS A 116 2.99 2.68 16.46
CA LYS A 116 4.32 2.97 16.98
C LYS A 116 5.27 3.45 15.88
N ILE A 117 5.15 2.88 14.70
CA ILE A 117 5.92 3.32 13.54
C ILE A 117 5.54 4.77 13.18
N GLU A 118 4.25 5.09 13.20
CA GLU A 118 3.78 6.44 12.93
C GLU A 118 4.35 7.45 13.92
N GLU A 119 4.33 7.12 15.20
CA GLU A 119 4.93 7.96 16.23
C GLU A 119 6.41 8.21 15.95
N PHE A 120 7.14 7.15 15.59
CA PHE A 120 8.57 7.24 15.27
C PHE A 120 8.82 8.12 14.05
N VAL A 121 8.04 7.95 12.99
CA VAL A 121 8.19 8.73 11.75
C VAL A 121 7.94 10.20 12.01
N ASN A 122 6.97 10.54 12.88
CA ASN A 122 6.61 11.91 13.18
C ASN A 122 7.51 12.56 14.22
N THR A 123 8.40 11.79 14.85
CA THR A 123 9.32 12.34 15.85
C THR A 123 10.41 13.17 15.17
N PRO A 124 10.72 14.37 15.69
CA PRO A 124 11.78 15.20 15.12
C PRO A 124 13.14 14.49 15.11
N ASN A 125 13.91 14.73 14.08
CA ASN A 125 15.14 13.99 13.78
C ASN A 125 16.40 14.51 14.46
N THR A 126 16.25 15.21 15.59
CA THR A 126 17.35 15.92 16.25
C THR A 126 18.46 15.02 16.80
N GLY A 127 18.11 13.82 17.26
CA GLY A 127 19.12 12.88 17.79
C GLY A 127 19.70 11.91 16.77
N ALA A 128 18.97 11.65 15.69
CA ALA A 128 19.35 10.66 14.69
C ALA A 128 20.52 11.11 13.82
N THR A 129 20.64 12.41 13.58
CA THR A 129 21.71 12.97 12.75
C THR A 129 23.09 12.78 13.38
N ALA A 130 23.19 13.02 14.67
CA ALA A 130 24.45 12.84 15.41
C ALA A 130 24.89 11.39 15.42
N LYS A 131 23.97 10.47 15.61
CA LYS A 131 24.27 9.04 15.60
C LYS A 131 24.74 8.54 14.25
N LYS A 132 24.17 9.07 13.17
CA LYS A 132 24.56 8.68 11.82
C LYS A 132 25.98 9.12 11.49
N SER A 133 26.38 10.32 11.89
CA SER A 133 27.72 10.80 11.61
C SER A 133 28.77 9.98 12.37
N ASN A 134 28.48 9.59 13.58
CA ASN A 134 29.39 8.75 14.36
C ASN A 134 29.55 7.34 13.77
N ALA A 135 28.45 6.77 13.31
CA ALA A 135 28.48 5.46 12.66
C ALA A 135 29.27 5.51 11.35
N ALA A 136 29.13 6.59 10.58
CA ALA A 136 29.87 6.76 9.33
C ALA A 136 31.38 6.88 9.58
N LYS A 137 31.76 7.57 10.65
CA LYS A 137 33.18 7.72 11.01
C LYS A 137 33.82 6.40 11.43
N SER A 138 33.08 5.55 12.15
CA SER A 138 33.62 4.28 12.60
C SER A 138 33.81 3.29 11.44
N LYS A 139 33.06 3.41 10.38
CA LYS A 139 33.16 2.53 9.21
C LYS A 139 34.35 2.84 8.32
N LYS A 140 35.05 3.95 8.50
CA LYS A 140 36.20 4.32 7.68
C LYS A 140 37.51 3.69 8.13
N LYS A 141 37.48 2.97 9.19
CA LYS A 141 38.64 2.18 9.60
C LYS A 141 38.62 0.79 8.95
#